data_f0f752d494ee69bfe29823a2d2ecad25
#
_entry.id   f0f752d494ee69bfe29823a2d2ecad25
#
_cell.length_a   1.000
_cell.length_b   1.000
_cell.length_c   1.000
_cell.angle_alpha   90.00
_cell.angle_beta   90.00
_cell.angle_gamma   90.00
#
_symmetry.space_group_name_H-M   'P 1'
#
loop_
_entity.id
_entity.type
_entity.pdbx_description
1 polymer ?
#
loop_
_entity_poly.entity_id
_entity_poly.type
_entity_poly.pdbx_seq_one_letter_code
_entity_poly.pdbx_strand_id
1 'polypeptide(L)'
;MINMDIREVKETPVWQLYEKGRNYHRMTGIYTDTDRNYRFYNGNQWDGAKLGDIEPVQKNFIKPIVKYKIGVIHDNLYAINYNSQNYENREFQKQSKRYCDMLNRYAAKVWEKDKMDYKGRRVTKDAAINDEGIIYVDFNVDDMMPANEVIKKNDVYYGNENSDEIQTQPYILMRKRMPVINAIELAHELGCTNKDEFIIGDNDTFEESGEAAKLELDNMVTIVYKMYKKDGEVHFSVATRWCAIVEDQNLGIRLYPIAHMVWEEKEGSARGEGEVRSLIPNQIEVNRTEMRRILTVKSQAYPQKVVDTSKVANPAALNTVGGTIRTNGAPVDDVRKIVGTIPPAQMSPDVKQLQDDLVQMSRDLAGAGDIATGQVNPEDASGRAILAVQQASQSPITEQKESYKQLIEDVAHIWLEYLTAYAKDGVNMEEVDVDPNTNKEFIILVKMPHSVLEHLQASVKVDITPKGVYDRFAQERTIENLLDKGYFSPQRLGELKIYHKSLPDDCVAPKLAIAEAIEYAEEQQKQIAMIQAQAQMMEQRAFQFINGDPDEQAGQIADAREQLSAQEMAM
;
A
#
# COMPACT_ATOMS: atom_id res chain seq x y z
N MET A 1 -43.21 24.46 2.83
CA MET A 1 -43.22 23.21 2.08
C MET A 1 -43.80 23.49 0.70
N ILE A 2 -42.97 23.75 -0.27
CA ILE A 2 -43.39 23.89 -1.67
C ILE A 2 -43.51 22.46 -2.19
N ASN A 3 -44.75 21.99 -2.43
CA ASN A 3 -45.00 20.76 -3.14
C ASN A 3 -44.58 20.95 -4.60
N MET A 4 -43.31 20.83 -4.87
CA MET A 4 -42.84 20.69 -6.24
C MET A 4 -43.28 19.33 -6.76
N ASP A 5 -43.98 19.31 -7.87
CA ASP A 5 -44.42 18.09 -8.52
C ASP A 5 -43.17 17.40 -9.14
N ILE A 6 -42.57 16.50 -8.39
CA ILE A 6 -41.32 15.73 -8.76
C ILE A 6 -41.47 15.06 -10.14
N ARG A 7 -42.66 15.02 -10.70
CA ARG A 7 -42.97 14.36 -11.99
C ARG A 7 -42.41 15.08 -13.22
N GLU A 8 -41.94 16.33 -13.11
CA GLU A 8 -41.34 17.07 -14.24
C GLU A 8 -39.82 17.13 -14.23
N VAL A 9 -39.15 16.70 -13.15
CA VAL A 9 -37.69 16.72 -13.07
C VAL A 9 -37.15 15.44 -13.74
N LYS A 10 -36.44 15.61 -14.86
CA LYS A 10 -35.77 14.49 -15.55
C LYS A 10 -34.48 14.13 -14.83
N GLU A 11 -34.19 12.83 -14.79
CA GLU A 11 -32.92 12.33 -14.32
C GLU A 11 -31.76 12.87 -15.16
N THR A 12 -30.64 13.16 -14.49
CA THR A 12 -29.47 13.71 -15.17
C THR A 12 -28.85 12.70 -16.13
N PRO A 13 -28.22 13.13 -17.24
CA PRO A 13 -27.56 12.20 -18.18
C PRO A 13 -26.45 11.36 -17.51
N VAL A 14 -25.78 11.92 -16.52
CA VAL A 14 -24.75 11.22 -15.75
C VAL A 14 -25.38 10.09 -14.92
N TRP A 15 -26.54 10.35 -14.31
CA TRP A 15 -27.28 9.34 -13.56
C TRP A 15 -27.74 8.17 -14.44
N GLN A 16 -28.21 8.46 -15.65
CA GLN A 16 -28.60 7.40 -16.58
C GLN A 16 -27.42 6.48 -16.97
N LEU A 17 -26.21 7.04 -17.11
CA LEU A 17 -25.00 6.24 -17.34
C LEU A 17 -24.65 5.41 -16.11
N TYR A 18 -24.77 6.01 -14.91
CA TYR A 18 -24.58 5.31 -13.64
C TYR A 18 -25.54 4.13 -13.49
N GLU A 19 -26.82 4.29 -13.79
CA GLU A 19 -27.79 3.19 -13.74
C GLU A 19 -27.44 2.06 -14.73
N LYS A 20 -26.91 2.38 -15.91
CA LYS A 20 -26.42 1.37 -16.85
C LYS A 20 -25.24 0.59 -16.26
N GLY A 21 -24.25 1.27 -15.68
CA GLY A 21 -23.12 0.65 -15.02
C GLY A 21 -23.56 -0.22 -13.83
N ARG A 22 -24.46 0.28 -13.00
CA ARG A 22 -25.04 -0.44 -11.87
C ARG A 22 -25.77 -1.71 -12.30
N ASN A 23 -26.58 -1.62 -13.39
CA ASN A 23 -27.25 -2.79 -13.95
C ASN A 23 -26.25 -3.81 -14.51
N TYR A 24 -25.17 -3.35 -15.15
CA TYR A 24 -24.10 -4.23 -15.60
C TYR A 24 -23.45 -4.98 -14.42
N HIS A 25 -23.08 -4.28 -13.34
CA HIS A 25 -22.52 -4.91 -12.14
C HIS A 25 -23.47 -5.94 -11.51
N ARG A 26 -24.78 -5.65 -11.52
CA ARG A 26 -25.81 -6.59 -11.03
C ARG A 26 -25.91 -7.83 -11.92
N MET A 27 -25.94 -7.64 -13.24
CA MET A 27 -26.06 -8.75 -14.21
C MET A 27 -24.81 -9.64 -14.24
N THR A 28 -23.63 -9.07 -14.10
CA THR A 28 -22.36 -9.80 -14.07
C THR A 28 -22.02 -10.39 -12.70
N GLY A 29 -22.80 -10.06 -11.67
CA GLY A 29 -22.60 -10.57 -10.32
C GLY A 29 -21.43 -9.95 -9.56
N ILE A 30 -20.87 -8.82 -10.04
CA ILE A 30 -19.74 -8.13 -9.40
C ILE A 30 -20.04 -7.85 -7.91
N TYR A 31 -21.23 -7.37 -7.63
CA TYR A 31 -21.65 -7.10 -6.26
C TYR A 31 -21.68 -8.37 -5.39
N THR A 32 -22.38 -9.40 -5.85
CA THR A 32 -22.50 -10.66 -5.10
C THR A 32 -21.16 -11.35 -4.90
N ASP A 33 -20.26 -11.29 -5.89
CA ASP A 33 -18.92 -11.83 -5.79
C ASP A 33 -18.08 -11.06 -4.77
N THR A 34 -18.15 -9.72 -4.78
CA THR A 34 -17.47 -8.86 -3.81
C THR A 34 -17.92 -9.19 -2.38
N ASP A 35 -19.23 -9.26 -2.13
CA ASP A 35 -19.76 -9.60 -0.81
C ASP A 35 -19.34 -11.02 -0.38
N ARG A 36 -19.45 -11.99 -1.27
CA ARG A 36 -19.04 -13.37 -1.04
C ARG A 36 -17.55 -13.44 -0.66
N ASN A 37 -16.68 -12.77 -1.40
CA ASN A 37 -15.25 -12.79 -1.16
C ASN A 37 -14.90 -12.18 0.21
N TYR A 38 -15.51 -11.04 0.56
CA TYR A 38 -15.33 -10.43 1.88
C TYR A 38 -15.85 -11.31 3.01
N ARG A 39 -17.01 -11.97 2.84
CA ARG A 39 -17.54 -12.90 3.84
C ARG A 39 -16.59 -14.06 4.06
N PHE A 40 -16.09 -14.68 2.99
CA PHE A 40 -15.14 -15.79 3.10
C PHE A 40 -13.83 -15.35 3.76
N TYR A 41 -13.29 -14.21 3.37
CA TYR A 41 -12.09 -13.65 4.00
C TYR A 41 -12.29 -13.36 5.50
N ASN A 42 -13.42 -12.77 5.88
CA ASN A 42 -13.71 -12.41 7.27
C ASN A 42 -14.11 -13.61 8.15
N GLY A 43 -14.43 -14.75 7.56
CA GLY A 43 -14.84 -15.95 8.26
C GLY A 43 -16.35 -16.15 8.36
N ASN A 44 -17.17 -15.27 7.80
CA ASN A 44 -18.62 -15.50 7.70
C ASN A 44 -18.93 -16.40 6.49
N GLN A 45 -18.52 -17.68 6.58
CA GLN A 45 -18.51 -18.61 5.46
C GLN A 45 -19.79 -19.46 5.33
N TRP A 46 -20.65 -19.40 6.34
CA TRP A 46 -21.88 -20.19 6.42
C TRP A 46 -23.15 -19.38 6.22
N ASP A 47 -23.02 -18.09 5.96
CA ASP A 47 -24.16 -17.21 5.74
C ASP A 47 -25.02 -17.69 4.56
N GLY A 48 -26.34 -17.77 4.77
CA GLY A 48 -27.29 -18.33 3.82
C GLY A 48 -27.34 -19.86 3.74
N ALA A 49 -26.48 -20.60 4.48
CA ALA A 49 -26.51 -22.07 4.49
C ALA A 49 -27.57 -22.60 5.47
N LYS A 50 -28.37 -23.57 4.98
CA LYS A 50 -29.34 -24.26 5.85
C LYS A 50 -28.65 -25.40 6.60
N LEU A 51 -28.23 -25.17 7.83
CA LEU A 51 -27.47 -26.13 8.64
C LEU A 51 -28.33 -26.94 9.60
N GLY A 52 -29.64 -26.65 9.74
CA GLY A 52 -30.49 -27.25 10.74
C GLY A 52 -29.98 -26.96 12.17
N ASP A 53 -29.96 -27.99 13.04
CA ASP A 53 -29.50 -27.88 14.43
C ASP A 53 -27.96 -28.02 14.57
N ILE A 54 -27.22 -27.90 13.48
CA ILE A 54 -25.77 -28.10 13.48
C ILE A 54 -25.08 -26.75 13.66
N GLU A 55 -24.24 -26.63 14.67
CA GLU A 55 -23.41 -25.47 14.88
C GLU A 55 -22.38 -25.32 13.74
N PRO A 56 -22.30 -24.16 13.06
CA PRO A 56 -21.34 -23.94 12.00
C PRO A 56 -19.91 -23.90 12.56
N VAL A 57 -19.04 -24.69 11.95
CA VAL A 57 -17.61 -24.70 12.28
C VAL A 57 -16.84 -24.20 11.09
N GLN A 58 -15.91 -23.31 11.33
CA GLN A 58 -15.07 -22.75 10.29
C GLN A 58 -13.58 -22.86 10.63
N LYS A 59 -12.80 -23.30 9.66
CA LYS A 59 -11.33 -23.35 9.73
C LYS A 59 -10.78 -22.48 8.61
N ASN A 60 -10.78 -21.16 8.82
CA ASN A 60 -10.44 -20.17 7.80
C ASN A 60 -8.95 -20.17 7.51
N PHE A 61 -8.53 -20.73 6.36
CA PHE A 61 -7.16 -20.69 5.85
C PHE A 61 -6.93 -19.60 4.80
N ILE A 62 -8.00 -19.03 4.22
CA ILE A 62 -7.93 -17.94 3.24
C ILE A 62 -7.26 -16.69 3.84
N LYS A 63 -7.72 -16.27 5.01
CA LYS A 63 -7.24 -15.05 5.66
C LYS A 63 -5.72 -15.03 5.95
N PRO A 64 -5.10 -16.11 6.47
CA PRO A 64 -3.66 -16.18 6.63
C PRO A 64 -2.90 -16.09 5.30
N ILE A 65 -3.38 -16.77 4.24
CA ILE A 65 -2.75 -16.73 2.91
C ILE A 65 -2.74 -15.30 2.36
N VAL A 66 -3.88 -14.63 2.32
CA VAL A 66 -4.00 -13.24 1.84
C VAL A 66 -3.12 -12.30 2.68
N LYS A 67 -3.12 -12.44 4.02
CA LYS A 67 -2.26 -11.62 4.89
C LYS A 67 -0.77 -11.85 4.62
N TYR A 68 -0.37 -13.09 4.37
CA TYR A 68 1.01 -13.42 4.03
C TYR A 68 1.41 -12.73 2.71
N LYS A 69 0.62 -12.88 1.64
CA LYS A 69 0.91 -12.26 0.34
C LYS A 69 1.01 -10.74 0.44
N ILE A 70 0.06 -10.09 1.13
CA ILE A 70 0.11 -8.64 1.38
C ILE A 70 1.39 -8.26 2.16
N GLY A 71 1.75 -9.06 3.17
CA GLY A 71 2.99 -8.86 3.93
C GLY A 71 4.22 -8.87 3.05
N VAL A 72 4.34 -9.85 2.15
CA VAL A 72 5.47 -10.00 1.23
C VAL A 72 5.55 -8.85 0.21
N ILE A 73 4.41 -8.33 -0.28
CA ILE A 73 4.39 -7.16 -1.18
C ILE A 73 4.91 -5.93 -0.44
N HIS A 74 4.45 -5.70 0.79
CA HIS A 74 4.78 -4.52 1.59
C HIS A 74 6.01 -4.70 2.52
N ASP A 75 6.77 -5.78 2.35
CA ASP A 75 8.06 -5.97 3.02
C ASP A 75 9.17 -5.08 2.42
N ASN A 76 8.90 -4.47 1.27
CA ASN A 76 9.77 -3.52 0.62
C ASN A 76 9.35 -2.07 0.91
N LEU A 77 10.33 -1.16 0.85
CA LEU A 77 10.10 0.29 0.75
C LEU A 77 9.96 0.64 -0.73
N TYR A 78 8.91 1.36 -1.06
CA TYR A 78 8.69 1.89 -2.39
C TYR A 78 8.94 3.39 -2.36
N ALA A 79 9.90 3.87 -3.12
CA ALA A 79 10.22 5.28 -3.24
C ALA A 79 9.99 5.73 -4.68
N ILE A 80 9.26 6.83 -4.86
CA ILE A 80 9.04 7.45 -6.16
C ILE A 80 10.30 8.22 -6.53
N ASN A 81 10.87 7.92 -7.70
CA ASN A 81 12.02 8.63 -8.26
C ASN A 81 11.71 9.17 -9.65
N TYR A 82 11.68 10.49 -9.74
CA TYR A 82 11.66 11.21 -11.00
C TYR A 82 13.09 11.33 -11.52
N ASN A 83 13.34 10.78 -12.68
CA ASN A 83 14.65 10.82 -13.32
C ASN A 83 14.62 11.71 -14.55
N SER A 84 15.63 12.56 -14.70
CA SER A 84 15.79 13.35 -15.91
C SER A 84 16.19 12.47 -17.09
N GLN A 85 15.66 12.74 -18.27
CA GLN A 85 16.16 12.13 -19.50
C GLN A 85 17.57 12.64 -19.80
N ASN A 86 18.35 11.86 -20.57
CA ASN A 86 19.66 12.28 -21.04
C ASN A 86 19.51 13.32 -22.17
N TYR A 87 19.80 14.57 -21.84
CA TYR A 87 19.79 15.67 -22.80
C TYR A 87 21.20 15.90 -23.36
N GLU A 88 21.31 16.28 -24.62
CA GLU A 88 22.60 16.61 -25.27
C GLU A 88 23.28 17.82 -24.61
N ASN A 89 22.49 18.79 -24.13
CA ASN A 89 23.00 19.96 -23.45
C ASN A 89 23.29 19.66 -21.96
N ARG A 90 24.56 19.68 -21.57
CA ARG A 90 25.05 19.38 -20.22
C ARG A 90 24.50 20.33 -19.14
N GLU A 91 24.28 21.60 -19.46
CA GLU A 91 23.73 22.56 -18.49
C GLU A 91 22.27 22.27 -18.23
N PHE A 92 21.50 22.02 -19.29
CA PHE A 92 20.10 21.64 -19.18
C PHE A 92 19.94 20.30 -18.41
N GLN A 93 20.85 19.35 -18.67
CA GLN A 93 20.86 18.08 -17.93
C GLN A 93 21.10 18.26 -16.44
N LYS A 94 22.05 19.14 -16.05
CA LYS A 94 22.30 19.46 -14.63
C LYS A 94 21.10 20.12 -13.97
N GLN A 95 20.46 21.06 -14.66
CA GLN A 95 19.26 21.72 -14.15
C GLN A 95 18.08 20.74 -14.03
N SER A 96 17.85 19.92 -15.05
CA SER A 96 16.79 18.89 -15.01
C SER A 96 17.01 17.90 -13.87
N LYS A 97 18.25 17.48 -13.62
CA LYS A 97 18.57 16.61 -12.49
C LYS A 97 18.24 17.29 -11.15
N ARG A 98 18.65 18.56 -10.98
CA ARG A 98 18.35 19.36 -9.79
C ARG A 98 16.83 19.43 -9.52
N TYR A 99 16.03 19.69 -10.57
CA TYR A 99 14.58 19.75 -10.43
C TYR A 99 13.95 18.37 -10.15
N CYS A 100 14.48 17.29 -10.72
CA CYS A 100 14.05 15.94 -10.37
C CYS A 100 14.36 15.61 -8.90
N ASP A 101 15.51 16.02 -8.37
CA ASP A 101 15.87 15.83 -6.95
C ASP A 101 14.91 16.61 -6.03
N MET A 102 14.44 17.80 -6.45
CA MET A 102 13.41 18.55 -5.72
C MET A 102 12.04 17.86 -5.76
N LEU A 103 11.64 17.32 -6.94
CA LEU A 103 10.42 16.54 -7.09
C LEU A 103 10.44 15.26 -6.25
N ASN A 104 11.58 14.59 -6.15
CA ASN A 104 11.73 13.39 -5.34
C ASN A 104 11.48 13.68 -3.84
N ARG A 105 11.99 14.80 -3.34
CA ARG A 105 11.71 15.25 -1.97
C ARG A 105 10.25 15.63 -1.77
N TYR A 106 9.69 16.34 -2.73
CA TYR A 106 8.26 16.67 -2.72
C TYR A 106 7.41 15.39 -2.68
N ALA A 107 7.71 14.40 -3.52
CA ALA A 107 7.01 13.13 -3.53
C ALA A 107 7.14 12.38 -2.19
N ALA A 108 8.32 12.36 -1.59
CA ALA A 108 8.53 11.75 -0.26
C ALA A 108 7.68 12.45 0.82
N LYS A 109 7.61 13.79 0.78
CA LYS A 109 6.79 14.57 1.72
C LYS A 109 5.30 14.33 1.55
N VAL A 110 4.81 14.26 0.30
CA VAL A 110 3.42 13.91 -0.03
C VAL A 110 3.12 12.50 0.44
N TRP A 111 4.02 11.55 0.18
CA TRP A 111 3.89 10.16 0.60
C TRP A 111 3.67 10.00 2.09
N GLU A 112 4.46 10.71 2.90
CA GLU A 112 4.34 10.68 4.35
C GLU A 112 3.09 11.40 4.84
N LYS A 113 2.84 12.65 4.37
CA LYS A 113 1.67 13.46 4.78
C LYS A 113 0.36 12.74 4.48
N ASP A 114 0.25 12.11 3.31
CA ASP A 114 -0.95 11.43 2.85
C ASP A 114 -1.02 9.95 3.30
N LYS A 115 -0.04 9.47 4.07
CA LYS A 115 0.02 8.09 4.62
C LYS A 115 -0.11 7.02 3.53
N MET A 116 0.64 7.16 2.46
CA MET A 116 0.55 6.29 1.29
C MET A 116 0.88 4.82 1.59
N ASP A 117 1.77 4.53 2.55
CA ASP A 117 2.03 3.15 3.02
C ASP A 117 0.76 2.47 3.56
N TYR A 118 -0.06 3.21 4.30
CA TYR A 118 -1.33 2.69 4.82
C TYR A 118 -2.36 2.50 3.71
N LYS A 119 -2.49 3.49 2.82
CA LYS A 119 -3.41 3.45 1.68
C LYS A 119 -3.01 2.34 0.70
N GLY A 120 -1.72 2.19 0.42
CA GLY A 120 -1.19 1.12 -0.41
C GLY A 120 -1.53 -0.28 0.11
N ARG A 121 -1.35 -0.53 1.42
CA ARG A 121 -1.78 -1.80 2.04
C ARG A 121 -3.27 -2.05 1.92
N ARG A 122 -4.08 -0.99 2.01
CA ARG A 122 -5.53 -1.09 1.86
C ARG A 122 -5.90 -1.44 0.42
N VAL A 123 -5.30 -0.78 -0.57
CA VAL A 123 -5.50 -1.06 -2.00
C VAL A 123 -5.09 -2.50 -2.35
N THR A 124 -3.89 -2.92 -1.94
CA THR A 124 -3.42 -4.29 -2.15
C THR A 124 -4.35 -5.33 -1.51
N LYS A 125 -4.89 -5.02 -0.31
CA LYS A 125 -5.87 -5.89 0.35
C LYS A 125 -7.17 -5.98 -0.44
N ASP A 126 -7.66 -4.86 -0.98
CA ASP A 126 -8.88 -4.84 -1.77
C ASP A 126 -8.69 -5.60 -3.09
N ALA A 127 -7.52 -5.45 -3.75
CA ALA A 127 -7.15 -6.22 -4.93
C ALA A 127 -7.07 -7.73 -4.63
N ALA A 128 -6.40 -8.13 -3.56
CA ALA A 128 -6.27 -9.54 -3.17
C ALA A 128 -7.61 -10.20 -2.83
N ILE A 129 -8.55 -9.48 -2.26
CA ILE A 129 -9.86 -10.03 -1.89
C ILE A 129 -10.81 -10.05 -3.09
N ASN A 130 -10.88 -8.96 -3.84
CA ASN A 130 -11.89 -8.76 -4.87
C ASN A 130 -11.39 -8.96 -6.29
N ASP A 131 -10.23 -8.50 -6.65
CA ASP A 131 -9.52 -8.58 -7.92
C ASP A 131 -8.78 -7.27 -8.28
N GLU A 132 -9.29 -6.12 -7.83
CA GLU A 132 -8.73 -4.82 -8.15
C GLU A 132 -8.66 -3.89 -6.93
N GLY A 133 -7.66 -3.02 -6.94
CA GLY A 133 -7.48 -1.93 -5.99
C GLY A 133 -7.37 -0.61 -6.74
N ILE A 134 -8.09 0.42 -6.29
CA ILE A 134 -8.24 1.69 -7.01
C ILE A 134 -7.87 2.84 -6.09
N ILE A 135 -7.02 3.74 -6.60
CA ILE A 135 -6.71 5.02 -5.98
C ILE A 135 -7.25 6.13 -6.88
N TYR A 136 -8.09 6.98 -6.34
CA TYR A 136 -8.44 8.25 -6.92
C TYR A 136 -7.50 9.32 -6.38
N VAL A 137 -6.92 10.10 -7.28
CA VAL A 137 -6.01 11.19 -6.95
C VAL A 137 -6.74 12.50 -7.16
N ASP A 138 -6.97 13.23 -6.09
CA ASP A 138 -7.44 14.60 -6.10
C ASP A 138 -6.28 15.56 -5.89
N PHE A 139 -6.47 16.86 -6.09
CA PHE A 139 -5.42 17.84 -5.91
C PHE A 139 -5.93 19.05 -5.15
N ASN A 140 -5.33 19.31 -3.99
CA ASN A 140 -5.60 20.52 -3.23
C ASN A 140 -4.75 21.68 -3.77
N VAL A 141 -5.40 22.63 -4.40
CA VAL A 141 -4.74 23.78 -5.03
C VAL A 141 -4.16 24.74 -3.97
N ASP A 142 -4.80 24.88 -2.80
CA ASP A 142 -4.34 25.79 -1.75
C ASP A 142 -3.01 25.31 -1.14
N ASP A 143 -2.92 24.02 -0.87
CA ASP A 143 -1.68 23.38 -0.34
C ASP A 143 -0.69 22.99 -1.44
N MET A 144 -1.09 23.05 -2.70
CA MET A 144 -0.35 22.51 -3.86
C MET A 144 0.09 21.06 -3.63
N MET A 145 -0.80 20.23 -3.10
CA MET A 145 -0.52 18.83 -2.78
C MET A 145 -1.62 17.91 -3.27
N PRO A 146 -1.26 16.74 -3.83
CA PRO A 146 -2.23 15.69 -4.15
C PRO A 146 -2.82 15.08 -2.87
N ALA A 147 -4.08 14.67 -2.96
CA ALA A 147 -4.80 13.91 -1.95
C ALA A 147 -5.27 12.59 -2.58
N ASN A 148 -4.82 11.46 -2.04
CA ASN A 148 -5.13 10.16 -2.60
C ASN A 148 -6.23 9.48 -1.78
N GLU A 149 -7.24 8.95 -2.44
CA GLU A 149 -8.36 8.25 -1.82
C GLU A 149 -8.47 6.82 -2.37
N VAL A 150 -8.58 5.84 -1.48
CA VAL A 150 -8.83 4.45 -1.87
C VAL A 150 -10.31 4.25 -2.11
N ILE A 151 -10.67 3.96 -3.35
CA ILE A 151 -12.05 3.75 -3.77
C ILE A 151 -12.35 2.25 -3.84
N LYS A 152 -13.57 1.89 -3.45
CA LYS A 152 -14.02 0.51 -3.56
C LYS A 152 -14.39 0.18 -5.00
N LYS A 153 -14.10 -1.05 -5.41
CA LYS A 153 -14.49 -1.62 -6.71
C LYS A 153 -15.96 -1.35 -7.07
N ASN A 154 -16.85 -1.52 -6.12
CA ASN A 154 -18.29 -1.38 -6.31
C ASN A 154 -18.74 0.07 -6.61
N ASP A 155 -17.87 1.03 -6.34
CA ASP A 155 -18.14 2.46 -6.53
C ASP A 155 -17.55 3.02 -7.83
N VAL A 156 -16.88 2.17 -8.66
CA VAL A 156 -16.26 2.58 -9.93
C VAL A 156 -16.86 1.78 -11.09
N TYR A 157 -17.24 2.48 -12.16
CA TYR A 157 -17.86 1.91 -13.35
C TYR A 157 -17.09 2.37 -14.58
N TYR A 158 -16.61 1.42 -15.37
CA TYR A 158 -15.87 1.69 -16.59
C TYR A 158 -16.81 1.81 -17.78
N GLY A 159 -16.51 2.72 -18.71
CA GLY A 159 -17.29 2.89 -19.92
C GLY A 159 -17.17 1.73 -20.89
N ASN A 160 -16.05 1.00 -20.84
CA ASN A 160 -15.80 -0.23 -21.58
C ASN A 160 -15.12 -1.27 -20.66
N GLU A 161 -15.89 -2.17 -20.10
CA GLU A 161 -15.40 -3.22 -19.19
C GLU A 161 -14.53 -4.29 -19.91
N ASN A 162 -14.46 -4.25 -21.25
CA ASN A 162 -13.64 -5.19 -22.04
C ASN A 162 -12.25 -4.62 -22.38
N SER A 163 -11.93 -3.40 -21.96
CA SER A 163 -10.60 -2.80 -22.16
C SER A 163 -9.82 -2.90 -20.87
N ASP A 164 -8.63 -3.48 -20.93
CA ASP A 164 -7.68 -3.64 -19.84
C ASP A 164 -6.98 -2.31 -19.45
N GLU A 165 -6.89 -1.36 -20.38
CA GLU A 165 -6.26 -0.07 -20.15
C GLU A 165 -7.23 0.99 -19.61
N ILE A 166 -7.03 1.43 -18.37
CA ILE A 166 -7.85 2.47 -17.72
C ILE A 166 -7.73 3.82 -18.43
N GLN A 167 -6.55 4.18 -18.91
CA GLN A 167 -6.32 5.46 -19.56
C GLN A 167 -6.96 5.58 -20.96
N THR A 168 -7.40 4.47 -21.55
CA THR A 168 -8.11 4.42 -22.85
C THR A 168 -9.64 4.36 -22.70
N GLN A 169 -10.13 4.34 -21.47
CA GLN A 169 -11.57 4.28 -21.22
C GLN A 169 -12.32 5.47 -21.83
N PRO A 170 -13.50 5.27 -22.47
CA PRO A 170 -14.31 6.36 -23.00
C PRO A 170 -14.84 7.30 -21.91
N TYR A 171 -15.12 6.76 -20.73
CA TYR A 171 -15.42 7.47 -19.51
C TYR A 171 -15.28 6.55 -18.31
N ILE A 172 -15.09 7.14 -17.13
CA ILE A 172 -15.08 6.45 -15.86
C ILE A 172 -16.08 7.15 -14.94
N LEU A 173 -16.96 6.39 -14.29
CA LEU A 173 -17.86 6.90 -13.27
C LEU A 173 -17.38 6.48 -11.91
N MET A 174 -17.39 7.40 -10.97
CA MET A 174 -17.10 7.17 -9.57
C MET A 174 -18.29 7.61 -8.73
N ARG A 175 -18.78 6.73 -7.87
CA ARG A 175 -19.87 6.99 -6.96
C ARG A 175 -19.31 7.37 -5.59
N LYS A 176 -19.86 8.43 -5.01
CA LYS A 176 -19.64 8.77 -3.60
C LYS A 176 -21.00 8.94 -2.92
N ARG A 177 -21.11 8.40 -1.70
CA ARG A 177 -22.31 8.55 -0.89
C ARG A 177 -22.01 9.37 0.33
N MET A 178 -22.79 10.43 0.56
CA MET A 178 -22.56 11.37 1.66
C MET A 178 -23.86 11.96 2.18
N PRO A 179 -23.86 12.56 3.39
CA PRO A 179 -25.00 13.32 3.90
C PRO A 179 -25.38 14.47 2.96
N VAL A 180 -26.68 14.74 2.83
CA VAL A 180 -27.19 15.81 1.95
C VAL A 180 -26.56 17.15 2.27
N ILE A 181 -26.31 17.46 3.54
CA ILE A 181 -25.68 18.71 3.98
C ILE A 181 -24.29 18.86 3.35
N ASN A 182 -23.47 17.84 3.44
CA ASN A 182 -22.11 17.85 2.87
C ASN A 182 -22.14 17.91 1.33
N ALA A 183 -23.17 17.31 0.72
CA ALA A 183 -23.37 17.38 -0.73
C ALA A 183 -23.73 18.80 -1.20
N ILE A 184 -24.49 19.54 -0.40
CA ILE A 184 -24.81 20.96 -0.67
C ILE A 184 -23.54 21.81 -0.49
N GLU A 185 -22.77 21.59 0.56
CA GLU A 185 -21.48 22.28 0.77
C GLU A 185 -20.54 22.05 -0.42
N LEU A 186 -20.38 20.80 -0.84
CA LEU A 186 -19.59 20.46 -2.03
C LEU A 186 -20.13 21.13 -3.30
N ALA A 187 -21.46 21.20 -3.48
CA ALA A 187 -22.05 21.88 -4.62
C ALA A 187 -21.72 23.38 -4.62
N HIS A 188 -21.73 24.02 -3.45
CA HIS A 188 -21.36 25.44 -3.29
C HIS A 188 -19.87 25.66 -3.60
N GLU A 189 -18.97 24.77 -3.10
CA GLU A 189 -17.54 24.80 -3.42
C GLU A 189 -17.28 24.69 -4.93
N LEU A 190 -18.08 23.86 -5.62
CA LEU A 190 -18.01 23.69 -7.07
C LEU A 190 -18.77 24.80 -7.86
N GLY A 191 -19.28 25.83 -7.18
CA GLY A 191 -19.93 26.99 -7.79
C GLY A 191 -21.42 26.84 -8.07
N CYS A 192 -22.05 25.74 -7.61
CA CYS A 192 -23.48 25.51 -7.78
C CYS A 192 -24.26 25.95 -6.54
N THR A 193 -24.62 27.26 -6.46
CA THR A 193 -25.26 27.83 -5.28
C THR A 193 -26.80 27.95 -5.38
N ASN A 194 -27.40 27.65 -6.54
CA ASN A 194 -28.81 27.94 -6.80
C ASN A 194 -29.68 26.68 -6.97
N LYS A 195 -29.14 25.48 -6.66
CA LYS A 195 -29.82 24.21 -6.93
C LYS A 195 -29.95 23.31 -5.68
N ASP A 196 -29.81 23.88 -4.48
CA ASP A 196 -29.80 23.11 -3.21
C ASP A 196 -31.08 22.29 -3.02
N GLU A 197 -32.24 22.83 -3.47
CA GLU A 197 -33.55 22.17 -3.38
C GLU A 197 -33.64 20.87 -4.23
N PHE A 198 -32.74 20.70 -5.22
CA PHE A 198 -32.68 19.51 -6.08
C PHE A 198 -31.69 18.48 -5.57
N ILE A 199 -30.89 18.79 -4.54
CA ILE A 199 -30.00 17.85 -3.87
C ILE A 199 -30.76 17.13 -2.76
N ILE A 200 -31.50 16.11 -3.16
CA ILE A 200 -32.42 15.38 -2.30
C ILE A 200 -31.82 14.02 -1.94
N GLY A 201 -32.00 13.60 -0.69
CA GLY A 201 -31.60 12.26 -0.27
C GLY A 201 -32.25 11.15 -1.09
N ASP A 202 -31.52 10.11 -1.31
CA ASP A 202 -31.95 8.93 -2.05
C ASP A 202 -31.71 7.65 -1.25
N ASN A 203 -32.37 6.57 -1.65
CA ASN A 203 -32.22 5.24 -1.07
C ASN A 203 -31.33 4.33 -1.95
N ASP A 204 -30.34 4.90 -2.62
CA ASP A 204 -29.41 4.18 -3.46
C ASP A 204 -28.40 3.39 -2.62
N THR A 205 -28.90 2.41 -1.89
CA THR A 205 -28.09 1.46 -1.13
C THR A 205 -27.72 0.28 -2.01
N PHE A 206 -26.53 -0.26 -1.77
CA PHE A 206 -26.16 -1.52 -2.41
C PHE A 206 -27.00 -2.66 -1.87
N GLU A 207 -27.46 -3.53 -2.75
CA GLU A 207 -28.20 -4.73 -2.38
C GLU A 207 -27.34 -5.79 -1.68
N GLU A 208 -26.01 -5.53 -1.60
CA GLU A 208 -25.00 -6.54 -1.34
C GLU A 208 -24.67 -6.78 0.11
N SER A 209 -24.82 -5.79 0.93
CA SER A 209 -24.25 -5.85 2.28
C SER A 209 -25.31 -6.03 3.35
N GLY A 210 -26.15 -7.02 3.22
CA GLY A 210 -27.04 -7.43 4.26
C GLY A 210 -27.89 -6.31 4.91
N GLU A 211 -28.64 -6.62 5.95
CA GLU A 211 -29.54 -5.66 6.62
C GLU A 211 -28.82 -4.47 7.27
N ALA A 212 -27.57 -4.63 7.69
CA ALA A 212 -26.82 -3.57 8.37
C ALA A 212 -26.46 -2.39 7.48
N ALA A 213 -26.27 -2.61 6.18
CA ALA A 213 -25.95 -1.53 5.24
C ALA A 213 -27.17 -0.75 4.75
N LYS A 214 -28.36 -1.23 5.05
CA LYS A 214 -29.63 -0.53 4.74
C LYS A 214 -30.01 0.50 5.81
N LEU A 215 -29.34 0.46 6.97
CA LEU A 215 -29.56 1.39 8.07
C LEU A 215 -28.63 2.59 7.94
N GLU A 216 -29.03 3.56 7.16
CA GLU A 216 -28.40 4.88 7.17
C GLU A 216 -29.05 5.74 8.25
N LEU A 217 -28.21 6.33 9.11
CA LEU A 217 -28.67 7.16 10.22
C LEU A 217 -29.09 8.56 9.75
N ASP A 218 -28.45 9.05 8.68
CA ASP A 218 -28.67 10.37 8.12
C ASP A 218 -29.33 10.31 6.74
N ASN A 219 -29.90 11.44 6.34
CA ASN A 219 -30.41 11.61 4.97
C ASN A 219 -29.23 11.68 3.99
N MET A 220 -28.97 10.58 3.28
CA MET A 220 -27.83 10.41 2.40
C MET A 220 -28.21 10.63 0.95
N VAL A 221 -27.27 11.14 0.16
CA VAL A 221 -27.40 11.31 -1.29
C VAL A 221 -26.21 10.70 -2.02
N THR A 222 -26.49 10.13 -3.16
CA THR A 222 -25.47 9.59 -4.06
C THR A 222 -25.05 10.66 -5.06
N ILE A 223 -23.74 10.94 -5.08
CA ILE A 223 -23.10 11.82 -6.06
C ILE A 223 -22.29 10.97 -7.01
N VAL A 224 -22.44 11.22 -8.29
CA VAL A 224 -21.72 10.54 -9.35
C VAL A 224 -20.78 11.53 -10.04
N TYR A 225 -19.50 11.19 -10.02
CA TYR A 225 -18.45 11.87 -10.78
C TYR A 225 -18.28 11.13 -12.10
N LYS A 226 -18.40 11.81 -13.22
CA LYS A 226 -18.10 11.28 -14.54
C LYS A 226 -16.84 11.95 -15.05
N MET A 227 -15.81 11.19 -15.32
CA MET A 227 -14.57 11.62 -15.97
C MET A 227 -14.54 11.11 -17.40
N TYR A 228 -14.15 11.94 -18.35
CA TYR A 228 -14.06 11.58 -19.76
C TYR A 228 -13.02 12.45 -20.48
N LYS A 229 -12.46 11.95 -21.57
CA LYS A 229 -11.47 12.70 -22.36
C LYS A 229 -12.13 13.42 -23.51
N LYS A 230 -11.81 14.71 -23.65
CA LYS A 230 -12.23 15.58 -24.74
C LYS A 230 -11.03 16.42 -25.18
N ASP A 231 -10.75 16.43 -26.46
CA ASP A 231 -9.59 17.16 -27.04
C ASP A 231 -8.22 16.80 -26.42
N GLY A 232 -8.10 15.58 -25.86
CA GLY A 232 -6.88 15.07 -25.23
C GLY A 232 -6.74 15.39 -23.73
N GLU A 233 -7.66 16.17 -23.16
CA GLU A 233 -7.69 16.54 -21.75
C GLU A 233 -8.87 15.88 -21.03
N VAL A 234 -8.71 15.69 -19.72
CA VAL A 234 -9.75 15.10 -18.87
C VAL A 234 -10.74 16.16 -18.44
N HIS A 235 -11.99 15.92 -18.75
CA HIS A 235 -13.13 16.67 -18.28
C HIS A 235 -13.89 15.90 -17.21
N PHE A 236 -14.54 16.59 -16.29
CA PHE A 236 -15.40 15.96 -15.31
C PHE A 236 -16.77 16.64 -15.23
N SER A 237 -17.76 15.82 -14.91
CA SER A 237 -19.12 16.25 -14.61
C SER A 237 -19.52 15.65 -13.27
N VAL A 238 -20.24 16.40 -12.45
CA VAL A 238 -20.71 15.95 -11.14
C VAL A 238 -22.21 16.09 -11.08
N ALA A 239 -22.91 15.03 -10.73
CA ALA A 239 -24.36 15.07 -10.66
C ALA A 239 -24.89 14.16 -9.54
N THR A 240 -26.03 14.57 -8.99
CA THR A 240 -26.95 13.71 -8.27
C THR A 240 -28.01 13.17 -9.23
N ARG A 241 -28.95 12.41 -8.74
CA ARG A 241 -30.07 11.91 -9.58
C ARG A 241 -30.82 13.05 -10.26
N TRP A 242 -31.08 14.13 -9.54
CA TRP A 242 -31.96 15.20 -9.99
C TRP A 242 -31.26 16.52 -10.28
N CYS A 243 -30.00 16.67 -9.89
CA CYS A 243 -29.23 17.90 -10.02
C CYS A 243 -27.89 17.64 -10.72
N ALA A 244 -27.64 18.35 -11.81
CA ALA A 244 -26.29 18.49 -12.36
C ALA A 244 -25.57 19.61 -11.58
N ILE A 245 -24.62 19.24 -10.75
CA ILE A 245 -23.80 20.17 -9.96
C ILE A 245 -22.78 20.83 -10.88
N VAL A 246 -22.02 20.00 -11.62
CA VAL A 246 -21.09 20.45 -12.66
C VAL A 246 -21.44 19.72 -13.95
N GLU A 247 -21.68 20.47 -15.03
CA GLU A 247 -22.05 19.87 -16.32
C GLU A 247 -20.82 19.42 -17.11
N ASP A 248 -19.85 20.29 -17.25
CA ASP A 248 -18.58 20.04 -17.96
C ASP A 248 -17.52 21.00 -17.44
N GLN A 249 -16.46 20.48 -16.82
CA GLN A 249 -15.32 21.26 -16.38
C GLN A 249 -14.04 20.54 -16.80
N ASN A 250 -13.14 21.28 -17.42
CA ASN A 250 -11.81 20.79 -17.78
C ASN A 250 -10.90 20.77 -16.54
N LEU A 251 -10.27 19.62 -16.26
CA LEU A 251 -9.26 19.47 -15.20
C LEU A 251 -7.87 19.96 -15.64
N GLY A 252 -7.63 20.16 -16.93
CA GLY A 252 -6.33 20.55 -17.47
C GLY A 252 -5.26 19.45 -17.40
N ILE A 253 -5.63 18.21 -17.09
CA ILE A 253 -4.75 17.05 -17.06
C ILE A 253 -5.10 16.09 -18.22
N ARG A 254 -4.12 15.29 -18.66
CA ARG A 254 -4.29 14.35 -19.78
C ARG A 254 -4.59 12.92 -19.32
N LEU A 255 -4.15 12.58 -18.09
CA LEU A 255 -4.37 11.27 -17.49
C LEU A 255 -5.64 11.29 -16.63
N TYR A 256 -6.44 10.24 -16.71
CA TYR A 256 -7.49 10.04 -15.70
C TYR A 256 -6.85 10.02 -14.30
N PRO A 257 -7.42 10.74 -13.33
CA PRO A 257 -6.90 10.79 -11.97
C PRO A 257 -7.21 9.51 -11.18
N ILE A 258 -7.04 8.37 -11.83
CA ILE A 258 -7.30 7.05 -11.27
C ILE A 258 -6.10 6.16 -11.57
N ALA A 259 -5.47 5.68 -10.51
CA ALA A 259 -4.49 4.61 -10.57
C ALA A 259 -5.14 3.28 -10.18
N HIS A 260 -4.80 2.23 -10.89
CA HIS A 260 -5.47 0.95 -10.83
C HIS A 260 -4.46 -0.18 -10.69
N MET A 261 -4.74 -1.10 -9.76
CA MET A 261 -3.99 -2.33 -9.55
C MET A 261 -4.90 -3.52 -9.76
N VAL A 262 -4.52 -4.42 -10.62
CA VAL A 262 -5.19 -5.73 -10.80
C VAL A 262 -4.38 -6.79 -10.07
N TRP A 263 -5.04 -7.71 -9.38
CA TRP A 263 -4.37 -8.78 -8.64
C TRP A 263 -3.82 -9.87 -9.57
N GLU A 264 -4.65 -10.39 -10.44
CA GLU A 264 -4.29 -11.27 -11.56
C GLU A 264 -5.02 -10.77 -12.80
N GLU A 265 -4.30 -10.56 -13.88
CA GLU A 265 -4.88 -10.04 -15.11
C GLU A 265 -5.79 -11.05 -15.78
N LYS A 266 -6.90 -10.56 -16.33
CA LYS A 266 -7.83 -11.36 -17.12
C LYS A 266 -7.95 -10.76 -18.52
N GLU A 267 -7.54 -11.52 -19.52
CA GLU A 267 -7.58 -11.09 -20.93
C GLU A 267 -8.97 -10.55 -21.33
N GLY A 268 -8.97 -9.37 -21.92
CA GLY A 268 -10.18 -8.70 -22.39
C GLY A 268 -11.13 -8.23 -21.29
N SER A 269 -10.61 -7.87 -20.13
CA SER A 269 -11.38 -7.31 -19.02
C SER A 269 -10.62 -6.20 -18.33
N ALA A 270 -11.32 -5.11 -18.00
CA ALA A 270 -10.76 -4.07 -17.12
C ALA A 270 -10.51 -4.58 -15.69
N ARG A 271 -11.13 -5.69 -15.32
CA ARG A 271 -11.09 -6.29 -13.99
C ARG A 271 -10.38 -7.63 -14.02
N GLY A 272 -9.68 -7.94 -12.95
CA GLY A 272 -8.92 -9.16 -12.83
C GLY A 272 -9.62 -10.31 -12.10
N GLU A 273 -8.81 -11.14 -11.47
CA GLU A 273 -9.25 -12.17 -10.52
C GLU A 273 -8.49 -12.05 -9.21
N GLY A 274 -9.21 -12.11 -8.09
CA GLY A 274 -8.65 -12.00 -6.75
C GLY A 274 -8.30 -13.37 -6.16
N GLU A 275 -7.35 -13.39 -5.23
CA GLU A 275 -6.89 -14.61 -4.55
C GLU A 275 -7.99 -15.38 -3.85
N VAL A 276 -8.93 -14.68 -3.21
CA VAL A 276 -9.98 -15.30 -2.41
C VAL A 276 -10.89 -16.18 -3.25
N ARG A 277 -11.23 -15.76 -4.48
CA ARG A 277 -12.15 -16.46 -5.35
C ARG A 277 -11.69 -17.88 -5.66
N SER A 278 -10.41 -18.05 -5.96
CA SER A 278 -9.81 -19.35 -6.29
C SER A 278 -9.78 -20.31 -5.09
N LEU A 279 -9.70 -19.77 -3.86
CA LEU A 279 -9.60 -20.55 -2.63
C LEU A 279 -10.97 -20.95 -2.03
N ILE A 280 -12.06 -20.29 -2.44
CA ILE A 280 -13.41 -20.55 -1.89
C ILE A 280 -13.84 -22.01 -2.02
N PRO A 281 -13.71 -22.71 -3.18
CA PRO A 281 -14.14 -24.10 -3.29
C PRO A 281 -13.46 -25.02 -2.27
N ASN A 282 -12.15 -24.89 -2.10
CA ASN A 282 -11.38 -25.69 -1.17
C ASN A 282 -11.75 -25.35 0.29
N GLN A 283 -11.98 -24.07 0.60
CA GLN A 283 -12.43 -23.62 1.91
C GLN A 283 -13.79 -24.23 2.30
N ILE A 284 -14.73 -24.29 1.35
CA ILE A 284 -16.05 -24.91 1.56
C ILE A 284 -15.88 -26.39 1.91
N GLU A 285 -15.02 -27.13 1.19
CA GLU A 285 -14.85 -28.56 1.42
C GLU A 285 -14.12 -28.86 2.74
N VAL A 286 -13.15 -28.04 3.11
CA VAL A 286 -12.49 -28.10 4.44
C VAL A 286 -13.51 -27.90 5.56
N ASN A 287 -14.36 -26.88 5.45
CA ASN A 287 -15.38 -26.61 6.48
C ASN A 287 -16.43 -27.73 6.57
N ARG A 288 -16.87 -28.26 5.43
CA ARG A 288 -17.82 -29.39 5.38
C ARG A 288 -17.22 -30.65 6.01
N THR A 289 -15.97 -30.92 5.71
CA THR A 289 -15.26 -32.08 6.27
C THR A 289 -15.09 -31.96 7.77
N GLU A 290 -14.69 -30.78 8.26
CA GLU A 290 -14.57 -30.52 9.70
C GLU A 290 -15.92 -30.69 10.42
N MET A 291 -17.00 -30.16 9.85
CA MET A 291 -18.33 -30.31 10.38
C MET A 291 -18.77 -31.79 10.46
N ARG A 292 -18.52 -32.58 9.40
CA ARG A 292 -18.79 -34.03 9.40
C ARG A 292 -17.99 -34.75 10.48
N ARG A 293 -16.72 -34.37 10.67
CA ARG A 293 -15.87 -34.94 11.74
C ARG A 293 -16.45 -34.66 13.12
N ILE A 294 -16.85 -33.43 13.39
CA ILE A 294 -17.44 -33.05 14.68
C ILE A 294 -18.75 -33.78 14.91
N LEU A 295 -19.61 -33.94 13.91
CA LEU A 295 -20.83 -34.71 13.98
C LEU A 295 -20.56 -36.19 14.30
N THR A 296 -19.54 -36.78 13.66
CA THR A 296 -19.14 -38.16 13.96
C THR A 296 -18.67 -38.30 15.41
N VAL A 297 -17.82 -37.38 15.90
CA VAL A 297 -17.39 -37.37 17.30
C VAL A 297 -18.59 -37.20 18.25
N LYS A 298 -19.52 -36.29 17.96
CA LYS A 298 -20.76 -36.11 18.75
C LYS A 298 -21.59 -37.40 18.73
N SER A 299 -21.77 -38.05 17.58
CA SER A 299 -22.56 -39.31 17.50
C SER A 299 -21.87 -40.49 18.20
N GLN A 300 -20.53 -40.50 18.23
CA GLN A 300 -19.78 -41.50 19.01
C GLN A 300 -19.92 -41.27 20.53
N ALA A 301 -19.84 -39.99 20.95
CA ALA A 301 -20.00 -39.65 22.37
C ALA A 301 -21.45 -39.85 22.87
N TYR A 302 -22.42 -39.62 21.99
CA TYR A 302 -23.86 -39.76 22.30
C TYR A 302 -24.55 -40.66 21.27
N PRO A 303 -24.30 -42.00 21.33
CA PRO A 303 -24.88 -42.92 20.37
C PRO A 303 -26.41 -42.98 20.57
N GLN A 304 -27.12 -43.19 19.46
CA GLN A 304 -28.55 -43.38 19.50
C GLN A 304 -28.90 -44.64 20.31
N LYS A 305 -29.85 -44.50 21.22
CA LYS A 305 -30.30 -45.58 22.08
C LYS A 305 -31.67 -46.06 21.62
N VAL A 306 -31.82 -47.34 21.45
CA VAL A 306 -33.11 -48.01 21.22
C VAL A 306 -33.56 -48.59 22.54
N VAL A 307 -34.74 -48.21 22.96
CA VAL A 307 -35.26 -48.56 24.30
C VAL A 307 -36.62 -49.19 24.15
N ASP A 308 -36.80 -50.33 24.81
CA ASP A 308 -38.13 -50.91 25.03
C ASP A 308 -38.86 -50.13 26.15
N THR A 309 -39.69 -49.18 25.74
CA THR A 309 -40.43 -48.30 26.64
C THR A 309 -41.40 -49.04 27.57
N SER A 310 -41.79 -50.26 27.23
CA SER A 310 -42.64 -51.09 28.09
C SER A 310 -41.89 -51.59 29.30
N LYS A 311 -40.59 -51.75 29.21
CA LYS A 311 -39.71 -52.30 30.26
C LYS A 311 -38.90 -51.25 31.02
N VAL A 312 -38.88 -50.01 30.58
CA VAL A 312 -38.18 -48.90 31.25
C VAL A 312 -39.15 -47.91 31.81
N ALA A 313 -39.12 -47.72 33.14
CA ALA A 313 -40.04 -46.84 33.86
C ALA A 313 -39.71 -45.34 33.70
N ASN A 314 -38.42 -44.98 33.43
CA ASN A 314 -37.92 -43.62 33.34
C ASN A 314 -37.02 -43.41 32.12
N PRO A 315 -37.57 -43.41 30.89
CA PRO A 315 -36.78 -43.27 29.67
C PRO A 315 -35.91 -41.99 29.61
N ALA A 316 -36.38 -40.92 30.28
CA ALA A 316 -35.63 -39.65 30.34
C ALA A 316 -34.28 -39.78 31.06
N ALA A 317 -34.12 -40.71 31.99
CA ALA A 317 -32.86 -40.95 32.71
C ALA A 317 -31.74 -41.48 31.76
N LEU A 318 -32.10 -42.01 30.61
CA LEU A 318 -31.12 -42.47 29.58
C LEU A 318 -30.32 -41.32 28.94
N ASN A 319 -30.86 -40.10 29.02
CA ASN A 319 -30.20 -38.91 28.52
C ASN A 319 -29.39 -38.18 29.61
N THR A 320 -29.45 -38.65 30.86
CA THR A 320 -28.75 -38.05 31.99
C THR A 320 -27.46 -38.85 32.27
N VAL A 321 -26.33 -38.18 32.29
CA VAL A 321 -25.02 -38.81 32.62
C VAL A 321 -25.06 -39.28 34.06
N GLY A 322 -24.79 -40.58 34.29
CA GLY A 322 -24.88 -41.19 35.64
C GLY A 322 -26.29 -41.41 36.16
N GLY A 323 -27.32 -41.23 35.34
CA GLY A 323 -28.71 -41.44 35.71
C GLY A 323 -29.02 -42.92 35.98
N THR A 324 -29.86 -43.18 36.98
CA THR A 324 -30.32 -44.53 37.31
C THR A 324 -31.53 -44.92 36.48
N ILE A 325 -31.42 -46.00 35.71
CA ILE A 325 -32.51 -46.56 34.89
C ILE A 325 -33.35 -47.50 35.79
N ARG A 326 -34.65 -47.27 35.87
CA ARG A 326 -35.60 -48.11 36.56
C ARG A 326 -36.34 -49.01 35.57
N THR A 327 -36.39 -50.30 35.84
CA THR A 327 -37.10 -51.29 35.00
C THR A 327 -38.47 -51.66 35.62
N ASN A 328 -39.46 -51.86 34.74
CA ASN A 328 -40.77 -52.36 35.09
C ASN A 328 -40.79 -53.89 34.97
N GLY A 329 -41.06 -54.62 36.04
CA GLY A 329 -41.28 -56.05 35.99
C GLY A 329 -40.15 -56.91 36.58
N ALA A 330 -40.16 -58.20 36.25
CA ALA A 330 -39.23 -59.21 36.80
C ALA A 330 -37.74 -58.93 36.50
N PRO A 331 -36.84 -59.57 37.27
CA PRO A 331 -35.38 -59.37 37.08
C PRO A 331 -34.96 -59.55 35.64
N VAL A 332 -34.09 -58.66 35.20
CA VAL A 332 -33.60 -58.59 33.81
C VAL A 332 -32.35 -59.43 33.71
N ASP A 333 -32.41 -60.53 32.99
CA ASP A 333 -31.27 -61.41 32.75
C ASP A 333 -30.19 -60.79 31.85
N ASP A 334 -30.60 -59.88 30.97
CA ASP A 334 -29.67 -59.16 30.08
C ASP A 334 -30.18 -57.74 29.81
N VAL A 335 -29.47 -56.75 30.35
CA VAL A 335 -29.76 -55.32 30.20
C VAL A 335 -29.70 -54.88 28.71
N ARG A 336 -28.91 -55.58 27.89
CA ARG A 336 -28.78 -55.28 26.44
C ARG A 336 -30.06 -55.56 25.67
N LYS A 337 -30.94 -56.40 26.16
CA LYS A 337 -32.27 -56.68 25.54
C LYS A 337 -33.29 -55.57 25.78
N ILE A 338 -33.02 -54.68 26.73
CA ILE A 338 -33.93 -53.58 27.08
C ILE A 338 -33.46 -52.26 26.48
N VAL A 339 -32.13 -52.03 26.49
CA VAL A 339 -31.51 -50.84 25.96
C VAL A 339 -30.42 -51.28 24.98
N GLY A 340 -30.66 -51.07 23.69
CA GLY A 340 -29.67 -51.27 22.65
C GLY A 340 -29.07 -49.92 22.26
N THR A 341 -27.82 -49.91 21.86
CA THR A 341 -27.18 -48.76 21.24
C THR A 341 -26.95 -49.05 19.76
N ILE A 342 -27.35 -48.11 18.89
CA ILE A 342 -26.99 -48.18 17.47
C ILE A 342 -25.54 -47.76 17.36
N PRO A 343 -24.62 -48.61 16.86
CA PRO A 343 -23.23 -48.21 16.70
C PRO A 343 -23.15 -47.03 15.74
N PRO A 344 -22.49 -45.92 16.12
CA PRO A 344 -22.33 -44.79 15.24
C PRO A 344 -21.41 -45.17 14.05
N ALA A 345 -21.61 -44.52 12.92
CA ALA A 345 -20.73 -44.68 11.77
C ALA A 345 -19.30 -44.30 12.15
N GLN A 346 -18.33 -45.13 11.78
CA GLN A 346 -16.92 -44.83 11.98
C GLN A 346 -16.43 -44.05 10.75
N MET A 347 -15.71 -42.96 11.02
CA MET A 347 -15.05 -42.19 9.95
C MET A 347 -13.66 -42.78 9.68
N SER A 348 -13.32 -42.97 8.37
CA SER A 348 -11.99 -43.38 7.97
C SER A 348 -10.94 -42.35 8.39
N PRO A 349 -9.75 -42.76 8.83
CA PRO A 349 -8.61 -41.89 9.09
C PRO A 349 -8.22 -41.03 7.88
N ASP A 350 -8.45 -41.50 6.66
CA ASP A 350 -8.17 -40.84 5.38
C ASP A 350 -8.89 -39.48 5.25
N VAL A 351 -10.03 -39.32 5.94
CA VAL A 351 -10.79 -38.05 5.90
C VAL A 351 -9.99 -36.90 6.54
N LYS A 352 -9.25 -37.21 7.61
CA LYS A 352 -8.36 -36.21 8.21
C LYS A 352 -7.21 -35.86 7.27
N GLN A 353 -6.60 -36.87 6.67
CA GLN A 353 -5.52 -36.69 5.72
C GLN A 353 -5.97 -35.88 4.52
N LEU A 354 -7.12 -36.20 3.92
CA LEU A 354 -7.69 -35.42 2.82
C LEU A 354 -7.87 -33.94 3.19
N GLN A 355 -8.36 -33.66 4.41
CA GLN A 355 -8.53 -32.28 4.86
C GLN A 355 -7.20 -31.54 5.02
N ASP A 356 -6.22 -32.18 5.63
CA ASP A 356 -4.91 -31.59 5.82
C ASP A 356 -4.19 -31.40 4.46
N ASP A 357 -4.32 -32.37 3.54
CA ASP A 357 -3.82 -32.28 2.17
C ASP A 357 -4.47 -31.13 1.39
N LEU A 358 -5.80 -30.92 1.51
CA LEU A 358 -6.48 -29.79 0.87
C LEU A 358 -5.97 -28.44 1.37
N VAL A 359 -5.76 -28.31 2.67
CA VAL A 359 -5.22 -27.06 3.25
C VAL A 359 -3.79 -26.83 2.80
N GLN A 360 -2.95 -27.88 2.86
CA GLN A 360 -1.54 -27.79 2.46
C GLN A 360 -1.42 -27.47 0.98
N MET A 361 -2.13 -28.20 0.12
CA MET A 361 -2.13 -27.97 -1.33
C MET A 361 -2.63 -26.56 -1.68
N SER A 362 -3.66 -26.06 -0.99
CA SER A 362 -4.14 -24.69 -1.20
C SER A 362 -3.09 -23.64 -0.81
N ARG A 363 -2.34 -23.88 0.27
CA ARG A 363 -1.24 -23.00 0.70
C ARG A 363 -0.07 -23.04 -0.27
N ASP A 364 0.29 -24.25 -0.74
CA ASP A 364 1.41 -24.42 -1.67
C ASP A 364 1.09 -23.79 -3.05
N LEU A 365 -0.11 -24.01 -3.59
CA LEU A 365 -0.57 -23.40 -4.83
C LEU A 365 -0.63 -21.87 -4.73
N ALA A 366 -1.01 -21.35 -3.57
CA ALA A 366 -1.02 -19.91 -3.31
C ALA A 366 0.38 -19.33 -3.03
N GLY A 367 1.45 -20.13 -3.04
CA GLY A 367 2.79 -19.66 -2.69
C GLY A 367 2.99 -19.31 -1.20
N ALA A 368 2.06 -19.73 -0.33
CA ALA A 368 2.09 -19.51 1.12
C ALA A 368 2.35 -20.82 1.89
N GLY A 369 3.12 -21.72 1.31
CA GLY A 369 3.51 -22.99 1.92
C GLY A 369 4.37 -22.84 3.19
N ASP A 370 4.65 -23.93 3.88
CA ASP A 370 5.34 -23.92 5.17
C ASP A 370 6.74 -23.30 5.09
N ILE A 371 7.46 -23.54 4.01
CA ILE A 371 8.79 -22.98 3.78
C ILE A 371 8.71 -21.45 3.59
N ALA A 372 7.71 -20.99 2.83
CA ALA A 372 7.48 -19.57 2.58
C ALA A 372 7.13 -18.80 3.86
N THR A 373 6.40 -19.45 4.78
CA THR A 373 5.99 -18.87 6.06
C THR A 373 7.03 -19.01 7.18
N GLY A 374 8.23 -19.57 6.86
CA GLY A 374 9.33 -19.68 7.81
C GLY A 374 9.28 -20.91 8.72
N GLN A 375 8.41 -21.87 8.45
CA GLN A 375 8.35 -23.15 9.17
C GLN A 375 9.42 -24.13 8.60
N VAL A 376 10.69 -23.79 8.76
CA VAL A 376 11.80 -24.65 8.34
C VAL A 376 12.48 -25.22 9.58
N ASN A 377 12.77 -26.52 9.57
CA ASN A 377 13.59 -27.14 10.62
C ASN A 377 15.02 -26.59 10.54
N PRO A 378 15.50 -25.85 11.56
CA PRO A 378 16.83 -25.23 11.54
C PRO A 378 17.98 -26.23 11.50
N GLU A 379 17.73 -27.50 11.84
CA GLU A 379 18.75 -28.54 11.94
C GLU A 379 19.24 -29.05 10.57
N ASP A 380 18.43 -28.92 9.50
CA ASP A 380 18.69 -29.55 8.21
C ASP A 380 19.14 -28.56 7.10
N ALA A 381 19.10 -27.23 7.32
CA ALA A 381 19.38 -26.28 6.27
C ALA A 381 20.40 -25.22 6.66
N SER A 382 21.41 -24.99 5.80
CA SER A 382 22.32 -23.84 5.97
C SER A 382 21.56 -22.52 5.74
N GLY A 383 21.96 -21.46 6.42
CA GLY A 383 21.32 -20.14 6.27
C GLY A 383 21.21 -19.66 4.82
N ARG A 384 22.15 -20.05 3.93
CA ARG A 384 22.07 -19.77 2.48
C ARG A 384 20.98 -20.58 1.77
N ALA A 385 20.77 -21.82 2.16
CA ALA A 385 19.71 -22.66 1.60
C ALA A 385 18.33 -22.12 2.02
N ILE A 386 18.18 -21.68 3.26
CA ILE A 386 16.94 -21.05 3.74
C ILE A 386 16.63 -19.77 2.95
N LEU A 387 17.63 -18.91 2.73
CA LEU A 387 17.47 -17.69 1.93
C LEU A 387 17.10 -18.00 0.47
N ALA A 388 17.76 -18.97 -0.16
CA ALA A 388 17.46 -19.36 -1.54
C ALA A 388 16.04 -19.91 -1.68
N VAL A 389 15.58 -20.68 -0.70
CA VAL A 389 14.21 -21.23 -0.69
C VAL A 389 13.19 -20.14 -0.41
N GLN A 390 13.46 -19.21 0.50
CA GLN A 390 12.59 -18.05 0.73
C GLN A 390 12.47 -17.17 -0.52
N GLN A 391 13.56 -16.91 -1.23
CA GLN A 391 13.52 -16.18 -2.50
C GLN A 391 12.73 -16.94 -3.57
N ALA A 392 12.92 -18.24 -3.69
CA ALA A 392 12.16 -19.07 -4.64
C ALA A 392 10.65 -19.09 -4.30
N SER A 393 10.30 -19.07 -3.02
CA SER A 393 8.90 -19.06 -2.57
C SER A 393 8.19 -17.72 -2.81
N GLN A 394 8.93 -16.63 -3.08
CA GLN A 394 8.35 -15.34 -3.45
C GLN A 394 8.03 -15.24 -4.95
N SER A 395 8.51 -16.18 -5.78
CA SER A 395 8.26 -16.19 -7.23
C SER A 395 6.77 -16.11 -7.61
N PRO A 396 5.84 -16.82 -6.93
CA PRO A 396 4.42 -16.73 -7.24
C PRO A 396 3.76 -15.37 -6.94
N ILE A 397 4.47 -14.46 -6.24
CA ILE A 397 3.95 -13.14 -5.83
C ILE A 397 4.58 -12.01 -6.68
N THR A 398 5.43 -12.37 -7.64
CA THR A 398 6.17 -11.38 -8.43
C THR A 398 5.23 -10.53 -9.29
N GLU A 399 4.24 -11.14 -9.90
CA GLU A 399 3.23 -10.43 -10.71
C GLU A 399 2.50 -9.37 -9.88
N GLN A 400 2.05 -9.71 -8.69
CA GLN A 400 1.35 -8.77 -7.79
C GLN A 400 2.28 -7.66 -7.28
N LYS A 401 3.57 -7.94 -7.11
CA LYS A 401 4.58 -6.90 -6.79
C LYS A 401 4.77 -5.92 -7.94
N GLU A 402 4.83 -6.40 -9.17
CA GLU A 402 4.95 -5.55 -10.36
C GLU A 402 3.66 -4.75 -10.58
N SER A 403 2.47 -5.33 -10.42
CA SER A 403 1.19 -4.60 -10.46
C SER A 403 1.13 -3.49 -9.40
N TYR A 404 1.59 -3.75 -8.18
CA TYR A 404 1.65 -2.73 -7.13
C TYR A 404 2.66 -1.62 -7.45
N LYS A 405 3.82 -1.99 -8.01
CA LYS A 405 4.82 -1.03 -8.47
C LYS A 405 4.26 -0.12 -9.57
N GLN A 406 3.58 -0.70 -10.56
CA GLN A 406 2.92 0.04 -11.63
C GLN A 406 1.88 1.02 -11.09
N LEU A 407 1.05 0.58 -10.11
CA LEU A 407 0.11 1.46 -9.44
C LEU A 407 0.78 2.71 -8.86
N ILE A 408 1.95 2.55 -8.21
CA ILE A 408 2.68 3.68 -7.63
C ILE A 408 3.27 4.58 -8.73
N GLU A 409 3.77 4.00 -9.81
CA GLU A 409 4.26 4.75 -10.97
C GLU A 409 3.14 5.58 -11.60
N ASP A 410 1.95 5.02 -11.76
CA ASP A 410 0.76 5.72 -12.25
C ASP A 410 0.34 6.87 -11.33
N VAL A 411 0.32 6.63 -10.02
CA VAL A 411 0.06 7.70 -9.03
C VAL A 411 1.07 8.84 -9.17
N ALA A 412 2.35 8.52 -9.32
CA ALA A 412 3.39 9.53 -9.45
C ALA A 412 3.29 10.32 -10.77
N HIS A 413 2.89 9.67 -11.87
CA HIS A 413 2.59 10.34 -13.14
C HIS A 413 1.40 11.31 -12.99
N ILE A 414 0.33 10.89 -12.33
CA ILE A 414 -0.84 11.74 -12.07
C ILE A 414 -0.46 12.94 -11.19
N TRP A 415 0.39 12.75 -10.18
CA TRP A 415 0.88 13.86 -9.35
C TRP A 415 1.64 14.90 -10.19
N LEU A 416 2.49 14.45 -11.10
CA LEU A 416 3.24 15.34 -11.99
C LEU A 416 2.32 16.10 -12.96
N GLU A 417 1.30 15.43 -13.51
CA GLU A 417 0.29 16.05 -14.37
C GLU A 417 -0.48 17.16 -13.62
N TYR A 418 -0.90 16.90 -12.38
CA TYR A 418 -1.57 17.90 -11.56
C TYR A 418 -0.68 19.10 -11.23
N LEU A 419 0.57 18.85 -10.84
CA LEU A 419 1.54 19.92 -10.62
C LEU A 419 1.74 20.76 -11.88
N THR A 420 1.83 20.11 -13.04
CA THR A 420 1.98 20.81 -14.33
C THR A 420 0.73 21.64 -14.65
N ALA A 421 -0.47 21.13 -14.38
CA ALA A 421 -1.72 21.84 -14.69
C ALA A 421 -1.99 23.04 -13.76
N TYR A 422 -1.72 22.89 -12.47
CA TYR A 422 -2.15 23.86 -11.45
C TYR A 422 -1.05 24.79 -10.95
N ALA A 423 0.23 24.43 -11.06
CA ALA A 423 1.35 25.25 -10.59
C ALA A 423 1.73 26.38 -11.58
N LYS A 424 0.76 27.13 -12.10
CA LYS A 424 0.98 28.22 -13.09
C LYS A 424 1.93 29.29 -12.57
N ASP A 425 1.87 29.61 -11.29
CA ASP A 425 2.78 30.56 -10.63
C ASP A 425 4.09 29.91 -10.16
N GLY A 426 4.29 28.61 -10.41
CA GLY A 426 5.38 27.80 -9.89
C GLY A 426 5.10 27.30 -8.47
N VAL A 427 5.88 26.30 -8.03
CA VAL A 427 5.75 25.66 -6.70
C VAL A 427 7.02 25.86 -5.88
N ASN A 428 6.86 26.18 -4.61
CA ASN A 428 7.96 26.20 -3.65
C ASN A 428 8.31 24.78 -3.23
N MET A 429 9.52 24.36 -3.56
CA MET A 429 10.03 23.03 -3.26
C MET A 429 11.30 23.11 -2.41
N GLU A 430 11.53 22.06 -1.64
CA GLU A 430 12.71 21.95 -0.79
C GLU A 430 13.93 21.52 -1.60
N GLU A 431 15.01 22.26 -1.47
CA GLU A 431 16.32 21.92 -2.04
C GLU A 431 17.35 21.85 -0.92
N VAL A 432 18.27 20.89 -1.01
CA VAL A 432 19.42 20.86 -0.11
C VAL A 432 20.53 21.68 -0.73
N ASP A 433 20.95 22.71 -0.04
CA ASP A 433 22.13 23.48 -0.37
C ASP A 433 23.23 23.18 0.67
N VAL A 434 24.47 23.32 0.27
CA VAL A 434 25.63 23.06 1.11
C VAL A 434 26.35 24.39 1.36
N ASP A 435 26.44 24.79 2.62
CA ASP A 435 27.21 25.96 2.99
C ASP A 435 28.68 25.79 2.58
N PRO A 436 29.20 26.61 1.70
CA PRO A 436 30.58 26.46 1.19
C PRO A 436 31.65 26.62 2.29
N ASN A 437 31.31 27.26 3.43
CA ASN A 437 32.25 27.50 4.52
C ASN A 437 32.25 26.39 5.58
N THR A 438 31.05 25.87 5.89
CA THR A 438 30.88 24.88 6.97
C THR A 438 30.64 23.46 6.43
N ASN A 439 30.43 23.30 5.12
CA ASN A 439 30.09 22.04 4.46
C ASN A 439 28.85 21.35 5.08
N LYS A 440 28.01 22.11 5.80
CA LYS A 440 26.74 21.60 6.34
C LYS A 440 25.63 21.71 5.33
N GLU A 441 24.87 20.65 5.23
CA GLU A 441 23.66 20.62 4.40
C GLU A 441 22.54 21.39 5.13
N PHE A 442 21.85 22.27 4.43
CA PHE A 442 20.66 22.97 4.92
C PHE A 442 19.59 22.99 3.84
N ILE A 443 18.32 23.02 4.27
CA ILE A 443 17.18 23.01 3.37
C ILE A 443 16.78 24.45 3.07
N ILE A 444 16.74 24.78 1.77
CA ILE A 444 16.21 26.04 1.25
C ILE A 444 14.91 25.79 0.49
N LEU A 445 14.02 26.76 0.52
CA LEU A 445 12.83 26.77 -0.32
C LEU A 445 13.14 27.48 -1.63
N VAL A 446 13.09 26.74 -2.72
CA VAL A 446 13.32 27.26 -4.08
C VAL A 446 12.03 27.16 -4.88
N LYS A 447 11.68 28.22 -5.58
CA LYS A 447 10.52 28.24 -6.45
C LYS A 447 10.86 27.55 -7.78
N MET A 448 10.20 26.43 -8.07
CA MET A 448 10.28 25.76 -9.36
C MET A 448 9.35 26.48 -10.35
N PRO A 449 9.89 27.02 -11.48
CA PRO A 449 9.07 27.71 -12.46
C PRO A 449 8.16 26.74 -13.23
N HIS A 450 6.96 27.20 -13.60
CA HIS A 450 6.01 26.41 -14.41
C HIS A 450 6.60 25.95 -15.75
N SER A 451 7.36 26.80 -16.43
CA SER A 451 8.01 26.45 -17.70
C SER A 451 8.94 25.23 -17.61
N VAL A 452 9.50 24.97 -16.42
CA VAL A 452 10.31 23.77 -16.18
C VAL A 452 9.43 22.55 -16.09
N LEU A 453 8.31 22.61 -15.37
CA LEU A 453 7.36 21.49 -15.25
C LEU A 453 6.79 21.07 -16.60
N GLU A 454 6.45 22.04 -17.49
CA GLU A 454 5.97 21.74 -18.85
C GLU A 454 7.00 21.05 -19.73
N HIS A 455 8.27 21.41 -19.59
CA HIS A 455 9.35 20.88 -20.46
C HIS A 455 10.10 19.72 -19.79
N LEU A 456 9.83 19.44 -18.51
CA LEU A 456 10.48 18.36 -17.78
C LEU A 456 9.86 17.02 -18.20
N GLN A 457 10.46 16.39 -19.22
CA GLN A 457 10.13 15.01 -19.56
C GLN A 457 10.77 14.07 -18.52
N ALA A 458 10.25 14.07 -17.30
CA ALA A 458 10.74 13.18 -16.28
C ALA A 458 10.20 11.75 -16.51
N SER A 459 11.09 10.77 -16.50
CA SER A 459 10.69 9.38 -16.38
C SER A 459 10.46 9.06 -14.91
N VAL A 460 9.33 8.46 -14.60
CA VAL A 460 9.03 7.98 -13.26
C VAL A 460 9.56 6.55 -13.13
N LYS A 461 10.26 6.28 -12.05
CA LYS A 461 10.65 4.92 -11.64
C LYS A 461 10.42 4.77 -10.15
N VAL A 462 9.92 3.63 -9.76
CA VAL A 462 9.79 3.28 -8.35
C VAL A 462 11.01 2.45 -7.95
N ASP A 463 11.79 2.97 -7.01
CA ASP A 463 12.89 2.24 -6.40
C ASP A 463 12.35 1.38 -5.26
N ILE A 464 12.72 0.10 -5.30
CA ILE A 464 12.29 -0.89 -4.32
C ILE A 464 13.47 -1.21 -3.42
N THR A 465 13.39 -0.81 -2.16
CA THR A 465 14.41 -1.14 -1.16
C THR A 465 13.86 -2.18 -0.18
N PRO A 466 14.49 -3.35 -0.06
CA PRO A 466 14.05 -4.37 0.89
C PRO A 466 14.12 -3.88 2.34
N LYS A 467 13.05 -4.11 3.10
CA LYS A 467 13.00 -3.85 4.56
C LYS A 467 13.44 -5.05 5.40
N GLY A 468 13.58 -6.21 4.79
CA GLY A 468 13.85 -7.48 5.49
C GLY A 468 15.14 -7.42 6.30
N VAL A 469 15.10 -7.97 7.53
CA VAL A 469 16.30 -8.04 8.40
C VAL A 469 17.43 -8.80 7.70
N TYR A 470 17.10 -9.82 6.93
CA TYR A 470 18.08 -10.62 6.18
C TYR A 470 18.68 -9.85 5.00
N ASP A 471 17.91 -9.04 4.32
CA ASP A 471 18.41 -8.20 3.22
C ASP A 471 19.32 -7.10 3.75
N ARG A 472 19.02 -6.54 4.93
CA ARG A 472 19.90 -5.61 5.65
C ARG A 472 21.23 -6.27 6.02
N PHE A 473 21.20 -7.48 6.58
CA PHE A 473 22.43 -8.24 6.85
C PHE A 473 23.21 -8.55 5.57
N ALA A 474 22.53 -8.83 4.46
CA ALA A 474 23.18 -9.06 3.18
C ALA A 474 23.83 -7.77 2.64
N GLN A 475 23.16 -6.62 2.78
CA GLN A 475 23.70 -5.30 2.45
C GLN A 475 24.89 -4.93 3.35
N GLU A 476 24.74 -5.04 4.68
CA GLU A 476 25.84 -4.81 5.64
C GLU A 476 27.05 -5.68 5.30
N ARG A 477 26.83 -6.98 5.08
CA ARG A 477 27.90 -7.91 4.73
C ARG A 477 28.52 -7.64 3.37
N THR A 478 27.75 -7.13 2.41
CA THR A 478 28.28 -6.70 1.11
C THR A 478 29.16 -5.47 1.27
N ILE A 479 28.72 -4.50 2.06
CA ILE A 479 29.47 -3.28 2.36
C ILE A 479 30.74 -3.61 3.17
N GLU A 480 30.66 -4.50 4.16
CA GLU A 480 31.83 -5.02 4.90
C GLU A 480 32.82 -5.73 3.96
N ASN A 481 32.35 -6.60 3.07
CA ASN A 481 33.21 -7.24 2.07
C ASN A 481 33.91 -6.24 1.12
N LEU A 482 33.24 -5.14 0.78
CA LEU A 482 33.84 -4.07 -0.03
C LEU A 482 34.90 -3.30 0.76
N LEU A 483 34.68 -3.08 2.08
CA LEU A 483 35.67 -2.51 2.98
C LEU A 483 36.89 -3.43 3.12
N ASP A 484 36.68 -4.74 3.37
CA ASP A 484 37.74 -5.75 3.52
C ASP A 484 38.57 -5.93 2.25
N LYS A 485 37.93 -5.80 1.07
CA LYS A 485 38.61 -5.83 -0.23
C LYS A 485 39.33 -4.54 -0.59
N GLY A 486 39.27 -3.50 0.27
CA GLY A 486 39.97 -2.24 0.09
C GLY A 486 39.33 -1.28 -0.93
N TYR A 487 38.07 -1.49 -1.31
CA TYR A 487 37.33 -0.53 -2.14
C TYR A 487 37.05 0.77 -1.37
N PHE A 488 36.94 0.69 -0.05
CA PHE A 488 36.88 1.86 0.85
C PHE A 488 38.12 1.83 1.75
N SER A 489 38.95 2.84 1.66
CA SER A 489 40.14 2.94 2.52
C SER A 489 39.83 3.75 3.78
N PRO A 490 40.07 3.20 4.99
CA PRO A 490 39.91 3.96 6.23
C PRO A 490 40.77 5.22 6.33
N GLN A 491 41.84 5.28 5.51
CA GLN A 491 42.77 6.41 5.46
C GLN A 491 42.28 7.57 4.57
N ARG A 492 41.25 7.35 3.76
CA ARG A 492 40.67 8.35 2.84
C ARG A 492 39.29 8.78 3.33
N LEU A 493 39.20 9.95 3.95
CA LEU A 493 37.96 10.46 4.52
C LEU A 493 36.79 10.54 3.53
N GLY A 494 37.05 10.86 2.25
CA GLY A 494 36.01 10.87 1.22
C GLY A 494 35.39 9.49 0.96
N GLU A 495 36.21 8.44 0.97
CA GLU A 495 35.74 7.05 0.80
C GLU A 495 34.98 6.56 2.05
N LEU A 496 35.42 6.96 3.23
CA LEU A 496 34.73 6.71 4.50
C LEU A 496 33.35 7.38 4.56
N LYS A 497 33.20 8.57 4.00
CA LYS A 497 31.88 9.23 3.86
C LYS A 497 30.93 8.43 2.97
N ILE A 498 31.43 7.94 1.83
CA ILE A 498 30.62 7.10 0.92
C ILE A 498 30.24 5.80 1.62
N TYR A 499 31.17 5.16 2.34
CA TYR A 499 30.90 3.99 3.15
C TYR A 499 29.79 4.26 4.19
N HIS A 500 29.92 5.34 4.95
CA HIS A 500 28.93 5.75 5.96
C HIS A 500 27.54 6.03 5.36
N LYS A 501 27.48 6.73 4.22
CA LYS A 501 26.21 6.98 3.48
C LYS A 501 25.57 5.70 2.92
N SER A 502 26.38 4.67 2.64
CA SER A 502 25.90 3.38 2.11
C SER A 502 25.37 2.44 3.19
N LEU A 503 25.65 2.72 4.47
CA LEU A 503 25.14 1.92 5.58
C LEU A 503 23.63 2.14 5.74
N PRO A 504 22.83 1.08 5.99
CA PRO A 504 21.40 1.20 6.31
C PRO A 504 21.19 2.11 7.53
N ASP A 505 20.06 2.84 7.57
CA ASP A 505 19.76 3.78 8.67
C ASP A 505 19.57 3.07 10.02
N ASP A 506 19.13 1.81 10.00
CA ASP A 506 18.90 0.97 11.18
C ASP A 506 20.05 -0.02 11.44
N CYS A 507 21.27 0.25 10.96
CA CYS A 507 22.39 -0.64 11.22
C CYS A 507 22.78 -0.64 12.71
N VAL A 508 23.34 -1.75 13.19
CA VAL A 508 23.79 -1.88 14.60
C VAL A 508 24.95 -0.93 14.93
N ALA A 509 25.67 -0.46 13.90
CA ALA A 509 26.76 0.50 14.09
C ALA A 509 26.20 1.88 14.51
N PRO A 510 26.86 2.58 15.44
CA PRO A 510 26.43 3.90 15.89
C PRO A 510 26.71 4.97 14.81
N LYS A 511 25.80 5.04 13.83
CA LYS A 511 25.93 5.87 12.61
C LYS A 511 26.22 7.34 12.93
N LEU A 512 25.54 7.91 13.94
CA LEU A 512 25.77 9.29 14.39
C LEU A 512 27.17 9.51 14.93
N ALA A 513 27.68 8.59 15.77
CA ALA A 513 29.03 8.72 16.34
C ALA A 513 30.12 8.56 15.26
N ILE A 514 29.88 7.74 14.23
CA ILE A 514 30.78 7.58 13.09
C ILE A 514 30.79 8.87 12.24
N ALA A 515 29.61 9.49 12.02
CA ALA A 515 29.51 10.75 11.29
C ALA A 515 30.28 11.87 12.02
N GLU A 516 30.10 12.03 13.34
CA GLU A 516 30.81 13.01 14.16
C GLU A 516 32.33 12.78 14.12
N ALA A 517 32.77 11.52 14.17
CA ALA A 517 34.19 11.19 14.10
C ALA A 517 34.81 11.54 12.72
N ILE A 518 34.05 11.33 11.63
CA ILE A 518 34.48 11.70 10.29
C ILE A 518 34.56 13.23 10.14
N GLU A 519 33.57 13.98 10.65
CA GLU A 519 33.58 15.45 10.63
C GLU A 519 34.77 16.01 11.42
N TYR A 520 35.03 15.48 12.63
CA TYR A 520 36.17 15.87 13.44
C TYR A 520 37.50 15.62 12.74
N ALA A 521 37.65 14.47 12.09
CA ALA A 521 38.85 14.13 11.33
C ALA A 521 39.06 15.07 10.12
N GLU A 522 37.98 15.51 9.46
CA GLU A 522 38.06 16.50 8.38
C GLU A 522 38.48 17.89 8.86
N GLU A 523 37.95 18.32 9.99
CA GLU A 523 38.36 19.60 10.58
C GLU A 523 39.86 19.60 10.95
N GLN A 524 40.34 18.49 11.50
CA GLN A 524 41.77 18.33 11.77
C GLN A 524 42.63 18.36 10.51
N GLN A 525 42.19 17.65 9.44
CA GLN A 525 42.93 17.69 8.17
C GLN A 525 42.96 19.10 7.57
N LYS A 526 41.85 19.84 7.63
CA LYS A 526 41.80 21.24 7.17
C LYS A 526 42.77 22.15 7.97
N GLN A 527 42.83 21.96 9.29
CA GLN A 527 43.77 22.70 10.16
C GLN A 527 45.22 22.38 9.82
N ILE A 528 45.54 21.08 9.61
CA ILE A 528 46.88 20.65 9.21
C ILE A 528 47.26 21.24 7.86
N ALA A 529 46.35 21.19 6.88
CA ALA A 529 46.57 21.76 5.56
C ALA A 529 46.77 23.28 5.59
N MET A 530 46.03 24.01 6.43
CA MET A 530 46.24 25.45 6.64
C MET A 530 47.61 25.75 7.28
N ILE A 531 48.02 25.00 8.29
CA ILE A 531 49.33 25.14 8.91
C ILE A 531 50.45 24.85 7.94
N GLN A 532 50.31 23.80 7.10
CA GLN A 532 51.27 23.47 6.05
C GLN A 532 51.36 24.56 4.99
N ALA A 533 50.23 25.12 4.54
CA ALA A 533 50.18 26.21 3.60
C ALA A 533 50.82 27.48 4.18
N GLN A 534 50.58 27.79 5.48
CA GLN A 534 51.24 28.90 6.16
C GLN A 534 52.75 28.67 6.27
N ALA A 535 53.17 27.45 6.63
CA ALA A 535 54.60 27.11 6.71
C ALA A 535 55.29 27.24 5.33
N GLN A 536 54.67 26.79 4.26
CA GLN A 536 55.20 26.97 2.89
C GLN A 536 55.28 28.44 2.48
N MET A 537 54.27 29.24 2.83
CA MET A 537 54.31 30.68 2.58
C MET A 537 55.43 31.35 3.39
N MET A 538 55.65 30.94 4.64
CA MET A 538 56.79 31.44 5.43
C MET A 538 58.14 31.02 4.88
N GLU A 539 58.27 29.75 4.42
CA GLU A 539 59.46 29.28 3.72
C GLU A 539 59.75 30.07 2.43
N GLN A 540 58.71 30.30 1.63
CA GLN A 540 58.84 31.10 0.40
C GLN A 540 59.22 32.55 0.72
N ARG A 541 58.63 33.15 1.75
CA ARG A 541 59.03 34.51 2.20
C ARG A 541 60.46 34.54 2.76
N ALA A 542 60.83 33.52 3.52
CA ALA A 542 62.21 33.41 4.03
C ALA A 542 63.21 33.21 2.86
N PHE A 543 62.87 32.41 1.86
CA PHE A 543 63.70 32.20 0.65
C PHE A 543 63.83 33.48 -0.20
N GLN A 544 62.73 34.23 -0.35
CA GLN A 544 62.77 35.56 -0.99
C GLN A 544 63.58 36.56 -0.20
N PHE A 545 63.49 36.50 1.13
CA PHE A 545 64.28 37.38 2.03
C PHE A 545 65.77 37.07 1.98
N ILE A 546 66.21 35.81 1.88
CA ILE A 546 67.61 35.40 1.80
C ILE A 546 68.25 35.76 0.44
N ASN A 547 67.44 35.72 -0.64
CA ASN A 547 67.93 35.94 -2.02
C ASN A 547 67.57 37.34 -2.56
N GLY A 548 66.95 38.22 -1.78
CA GLY A 548 66.60 39.59 -2.16
C GLY A 548 67.76 40.58 -1.99
N ASP A 549 67.63 41.73 -2.68
CA ASP A 549 68.62 42.81 -2.63
C ASP A 549 68.74 43.37 -1.23
N PRO A 550 69.95 43.67 -0.73
CA PRO A 550 70.16 44.15 0.67
C PRO A 550 69.39 45.42 1.04
N ASP A 551 69.08 46.28 0.05
CA ASP A 551 68.32 47.53 0.30
C ASP A 551 66.80 47.27 0.41
N GLU A 552 66.23 46.29 -0.26
CA GLU A 552 64.84 45.85 -0.09
C GLU A 552 64.64 45.11 1.24
N GLN A 553 65.65 44.36 1.70
CA GLN A 553 65.62 43.68 3.02
C GLN A 553 65.57 44.66 4.17
N ALA A 554 66.27 45.77 4.09
CA ALA A 554 66.22 46.79 5.10
C ALA A 554 64.88 47.51 5.20
N GLY A 555 64.20 47.72 4.07
CA GLY A 555 62.85 48.29 4.03
C GLY A 555 61.79 47.36 4.67
N GLN A 556 61.82 46.07 4.33
CA GLN A 556 60.88 45.08 4.87
C GLN A 556 61.07 44.84 6.39
N ILE A 557 62.29 44.93 6.90
CA ILE A 557 62.56 44.86 8.36
C ILE A 557 62.00 46.09 9.10
N ALA A 558 62.08 47.27 8.45
CA ALA A 558 61.53 48.50 9.03
C ALA A 558 59.97 48.42 9.10
N ASP A 559 59.33 48.00 8.03
CA ASP A 559 57.86 47.83 7.98
C ASP A 559 57.35 46.74 8.94
N ALA A 560 58.07 45.63 9.10
CA ALA A 560 57.74 44.58 10.06
C ALA A 560 57.89 45.02 11.53
N ARG A 561 58.89 45.88 11.80
CA ARG A 561 59.03 46.48 13.12
C ARG A 561 57.94 47.50 13.47
N GLU A 562 57.49 48.24 12.46
CA GLU A 562 56.42 49.21 12.65
C GLU A 562 55.05 48.48 12.84
N GLN A 563 54.81 47.39 12.17
CA GLN A 563 53.63 46.55 12.37
C GLN A 563 53.62 45.84 13.74
N LEU A 564 54.76 45.35 14.22
CA LEU A 564 54.91 44.77 15.56
C LEU A 564 54.68 45.81 16.63
N SER A 565 55.23 47.03 16.48
CA SER A 565 55.02 48.11 17.47
C SER A 565 53.57 48.61 17.47
N ALA A 566 52.86 48.55 16.33
CA ALA A 566 51.44 48.87 16.28
C ALA A 566 50.56 47.76 16.89
N GLN A 567 50.94 46.48 16.80
CA GLN A 567 50.26 45.38 17.50
C GLN A 567 50.50 45.36 19.00
N GLU A 568 51.73 45.72 19.47
CA GLU A 568 52.02 45.86 20.91
C GLU A 568 51.31 47.07 21.56
N MET A 569 50.98 48.12 20.77
CA MET A 569 50.17 49.24 21.29
C MET A 569 48.64 48.94 21.22
N ALA A 570 48.21 47.89 20.57
CA ALA A 570 46.80 47.48 20.47
C ALA A 570 46.41 46.35 21.45
N MET A 571 47.36 45.73 22.12
CA MET A 571 47.17 44.82 23.25
C MET A 571 47.24 45.58 24.59
#